data_b28e3ae2eca8bbdc78aa13ab682488df
#
_entry.id   b28e3ae2eca8bbdc78aa13ab682488df
#
_cell.length_a   1.000
_cell.length_b   1.000
_cell.length_c   1.000
_cell.angle_alpha   90.00
_cell.angle_beta   90.00
_cell.angle_gamma   90.00
#
_symmetry.space_group_name_H-M   'P 1'
#
loop_
_entity.id
_entity.type
_entity.pdbx_description
1 polymer ?
#
loop_
_entity_poly.entity_id
_entity_poly.type
_entity_poly.pdbx_seq_one_letter_code
_entity_poly.pdbx_strand_id
1 'polypeptide(L)'
;EHMGGQEFLEKNLKNNKELQTWDGELYLEMHRGTFTTKSEMKRANRRLEYKLRDAEMLSVLRGEDNRQAITSAYKKLLINQFHDILPGSHIHPVYEDAMKDYSDIEKCVDGIIGTGTKYFNTLNFTRDALTFVPNKKGTSTRYGVRGNWIIPNIPALSSSSLRATKFNGEWLNCNGNNIETPFYKAVLNDDGSIASLIDKKQDRQWVDGDFNKLK
;
A
#
# COMPACT_ATOMS: atom_id res chain seq x y z
N GLU A 1 -35.45 -28.58 -9.34
CA GLU A 1 -36.15 -27.82 -8.31
C GLU A 1 -35.29 -26.61 -7.97
N HIS A 2 -35.88 -25.42 -7.94
CA HIS A 2 -35.22 -24.21 -7.43
C HIS A 2 -35.36 -24.23 -5.90
N MET A 3 -34.23 -24.11 -5.19
CA MET A 3 -34.23 -24.04 -3.72
C MET A 3 -33.23 -22.95 -3.26
N GLY A 4 -33.44 -22.46 -2.04
CA GLY A 4 -32.50 -21.50 -1.44
C GLY A 4 -31.14 -22.13 -1.15
N GLY A 5 -30.06 -21.33 -1.14
CA GLY A 5 -28.71 -21.85 -0.92
C GLY A 5 -28.55 -22.56 0.42
N GLN A 6 -29.21 -22.10 1.49
CA GLN A 6 -29.20 -22.75 2.79
C GLN A 6 -29.89 -24.12 2.74
N GLU A 7 -31.08 -24.19 2.14
CA GLU A 7 -31.81 -25.43 1.97
C GLU A 7 -31.03 -26.46 1.14
N PHE A 8 -30.35 -25.99 0.08
CA PHE A 8 -29.47 -26.83 -0.74
C PHE A 8 -28.33 -27.43 0.09
N LEU A 9 -27.65 -26.61 0.87
CA LEU A 9 -26.54 -27.04 1.73
C LEU A 9 -27.02 -28.04 2.79
N GLU A 10 -28.10 -27.73 3.51
CA GLU A 10 -28.65 -28.61 4.54
C GLU A 10 -29.06 -30.00 3.97
N LYS A 11 -29.69 -29.99 2.80
CA LYS A 11 -30.14 -31.22 2.13
C LYS A 11 -28.95 -32.09 1.69
N ASN A 12 -27.90 -31.48 1.18
CA ASN A 12 -26.74 -32.21 0.67
C ASN A 12 -25.74 -32.59 1.77
N LEU A 13 -25.54 -31.76 2.79
CA LEU A 13 -24.62 -32.05 3.90
C LEU A 13 -25.15 -33.20 4.78
N LYS A 14 -26.47 -33.27 5.05
CA LYS A 14 -27.04 -34.35 5.85
C LYS A 14 -26.83 -35.74 5.24
N ASN A 15 -26.72 -35.82 3.92
CA ASN A 15 -26.65 -37.09 3.18
C ASN A 15 -25.23 -37.43 2.70
N ASN A 16 -24.25 -36.54 2.84
CA ASN A 16 -22.91 -36.76 2.34
C ASN A 16 -21.91 -36.95 3.49
N LYS A 17 -21.58 -38.21 3.78
CA LYS A 17 -20.64 -38.58 4.84
C LYS A 17 -19.16 -38.53 4.43
N GLU A 18 -18.88 -38.30 3.14
CA GLU A 18 -17.53 -38.34 2.56
C GLU A 18 -17.08 -36.98 2.02
N LEU A 19 -17.35 -35.89 2.78
CA LEU A 19 -16.83 -34.58 2.42
C LEU A 19 -15.31 -34.53 2.66
N GLN A 20 -14.59 -34.09 1.66
CA GLN A 20 -13.17 -33.85 1.82
C GLN A 20 -12.95 -32.70 2.79
N THR A 21 -11.99 -32.85 3.68
CA THR A 21 -11.52 -31.79 4.57
C THR A 21 -10.37 -31.07 3.87
N TRP A 22 -10.50 -29.74 3.75
CA TRP A 22 -9.43 -28.87 3.29
C TRP A 22 -8.94 -28.03 4.47
N ASP A 23 -7.65 -28.09 4.76
CA ASP A 23 -6.98 -27.27 5.75
C ASP A 23 -5.98 -26.36 5.04
N GLY A 24 -6.24 -25.02 5.04
CA GLY A 24 -5.42 -24.03 4.36
C GLY A 24 -6.23 -23.09 3.45
N GLU A 25 -5.54 -22.33 2.64
CA GLU A 25 -6.13 -21.37 1.70
C GLU A 25 -6.78 -22.06 0.51
N LEU A 26 -7.98 -21.63 0.15
CA LEU A 26 -8.67 -22.09 -1.06
C LEU A 26 -8.29 -21.19 -2.24
N TYR A 27 -7.30 -21.60 -3.02
CA TYR A 27 -6.91 -20.92 -4.25
C TYR A 27 -7.64 -21.51 -5.45
N LEU A 28 -8.05 -20.62 -6.36
CA LEU A 28 -8.41 -21.03 -7.72
C LEU A 28 -7.12 -21.28 -8.49
N GLU A 29 -6.69 -22.52 -8.56
CA GLU A 29 -5.40 -22.93 -9.16
C GLU A 29 -5.20 -22.38 -10.58
N MET A 30 -6.27 -22.38 -11.38
CA MET A 30 -6.26 -21.90 -12.77
C MET A 30 -6.18 -20.38 -12.90
N HIS A 31 -6.38 -19.62 -11.81
CA HIS A 31 -6.46 -18.15 -11.82
C HIS A 31 -5.40 -17.47 -10.95
N ARG A 32 -4.39 -18.19 -10.49
CA ARG A 32 -3.30 -17.61 -9.65
C ARG A 32 -2.59 -16.45 -10.29
N GLY A 33 -2.45 -16.44 -11.61
CA GLY A 33 -1.86 -15.33 -12.36
C GLY A 33 -2.56 -13.99 -12.16
N THR A 34 -3.84 -13.98 -11.79
CA THR A 34 -4.60 -12.74 -11.54
C THR A 34 -4.07 -11.89 -10.39
N PHE A 35 -3.30 -12.45 -9.47
CA PHE A 35 -2.67 -11.71 -8.38
C PHE A 35 -1.51 -10.80 -8.86
N THR A 36 -0.86 -11.16 -9.96
CA THR A 36 0.34 -10.49 -10.46
C THR A 36 0.21 -9.93 -11.87
N THR A 37 -0.71 -10.47 -12.68
CA THR A 37 -0.93 -10.01 -14.06
C THR A 37 -1.28 -8.53 -14.09
N LYS A 38 -0.58 -7.75 -14.94
CA LYS A 38 -0.75 -6.30 -15.03
C LYS A 38 -0.64 -5.61 -13.65
N SER A 39 0.47 -5.86 -12.96
CA SER A 39 0.71 -5.38 -11.59
C SER A 39 0.65 -3.87 -11.44
N GLU A 40 0.96 -3.12 -12.50
CA GLU A 40 0.84 -1.66 -12.55
C GLU A 40 -0.60 -1.18 -12.34
N MET A 41 -1.61 -1.90 -12.85
CA MET A 41 -3.02 -1.59 -12.62
C MET A 41 -3.39 -1.77 -11.15
N LYS A 42 -2.98 -2.88 -10.54
CA LYS A 42 -3.20 -3.17 -9.12
C LYS A 42 -2.56 -2.10 -8.23
N ARG A 43 -1.35 -1.69 -8.59
CA ARG A 43 -0.63 -0.62 -7.89
C ARG A 43 -1.34 0.72 -8.04
N ALA A 44 -1.78 1.06 -9.26
CA ALA A 44 -2.50 2.30 -9.54
C ALA A 44 -3.83 2.32 -8.79
N ASN A 45 -4.62 1.23 -8.85
CA ASN A 45 -5.87 1.11 -8.12
C ASN A 45 -5.68 1.37 -6.62
N ARG A 46 -4.76 0.64 -5.96
CA ARG A 46 -4.53 0.79 -4.52
C ARG A 46 -4.06 2.20 -4.16
N ARG A 47 -3.16 2.79 -4.95
CA ARG A 47 -2.68 4.15 -4.74
C ARG A 47 -3.80 5.17 -4.84
N LEU A 48 -4.68 5.02 -5.83
CA LEU A 48 -5.77 5.97 -6.09
C LEU A 48 -6.90 5.84 -5.07
N GLU A 49 -7.18 4.65 -4.52
CA GLU A 49 -8.09 4.50 -3.37
C GLU A 49 -7.66 5.40 -2.20
N TYR A 50 -6.38 5.39 -1.84
CA TYR A 50 -5.87 6.25 -0.77
C TYR A 50 -5.88 7.73 -1.15
N LYS A 51 -5.43 8.08 -2.37
CA LYS A 51 -5.40 9.47 -2.81
C LYS A 51 -6.80 10.10 -2.89
N LEU A 52 -7.81 9.35 -3.34
CA LEU A 52 -9.21 9.82 -3.37
C LEU A 52 -9.74 10.09 -1.96
N ARG A 53 -9.50 9.17 -1.04
CA ARG A 53 -9.84 9.37 0.38
C ARG A 53 -9.13 10.62 0.94
N ASP A 54 -7.85 10.79 0.65
CA ASP A 54 -7.10 11.95 1.11
C ASP A 54 -7.62 13.25 0.50
N ALA A 55 -7.97 13.26 -0.79
CA ALA A 55 -8.55 14.41 -1.48
C ALA A 55 -9.92 14.79 -0.87
N GLU A 56 -10.76 13.80 -0.55
CA GLU A 56 -12.05 14.02 0.12
C GLU A 56 -11.87 14.65 1.50
N MET A 57 -10.99 14.10 2.33
CA MET A 57 -10.70 14.64 3.66
C MET A 57 -10.11 16.05 3.59
N LEU A 58 -9.18 16.29 2.67
CA LEU A 58 -8.58 17.61 2.50
C LEU A 58 -9.60 18.67 2.01
N SER A 59 -10.52 18.28 1.13
CA SER A 59 -11.60 19.16 0.69
C SER A 59 -12.45 19.61 1.89
N VAL A 60 -12.83 18.67 2.77
CA VAL A 60 -13.57 18.99 4.00
C VAL A 60 -12.74 19.91 4.92
N LEU A 61 -11.49 19.58 5.18
CA LEU A 61 -10.62 20.34 6.08
C LEU A 61 -10.33 21.77 5.57
N ARG A 62 -10.41 21.98 4.25
CA ARG A 62 -10.18 23.28 3.60
C ARG A 62 -11.47 24.05 3.35
N GLY A 63 -12.65 23.44 3.55
CA GLY A 63 -13.92 24.01 3.21
C GLY A 63 -14.16 24.16 1.69
N GLU A 64 -13.52 23.31 0.88
CA GLU A 64 -13.62 23.31 -0.57
C GLU A 64 -14.69 22.33 -1.04
N ASP A 65 -15.50 22.71 -2.04
CA ASP A 65 -16.49 21.81 -2.65
C ASP A 65 -15.94 21.12 -3.91
N ASN A 66 -15.31 19.98 -3.72
CA ASN A 66 -14.78 19.14 -4.78
C ASN A 66 -15.65 17.87 -5.01
N ARG A 67 -16.86 17.79 -4.45
CA ARG A 67 -17.72 16.60 -4.46
C ARG A 67 -17.97 16.03 -5.84
N GLN A 68 -18.26 16.87 -6.82
CA GLN A 68 -18.54 16.41 -8.18
C GLN A 68 -17.32 15.77 -8.84
N ALA A 69 -16.17 16.40 -8.71
CA ALA A 69 -14.89 15.89 -9.26
C ALA A 69 -14.51 14.57 -8.58
N ILE A 70 -14.56 14.49 -7.26
CA ILE A 70 -14.27 13.30 -6.47
C ILE A 70 -15.23 12.16 -6.82
N THR A 71 -16.54 12.43 -6.90
CA THR A 71 -17.55 11.42 -7.28
C THR A 71 -17.27 10.87 -8.68
N SER A 72 -16.93 11.73 -9.64
CA SER A 72 -16.61 11.29 -11.00
C SER A 72 -15.35 10.42 -11.03
N ALA A 73 -14.35 10.78 -10.24
CA ALA A 73 -13.11 10.00 -10.10
C ALA A 73 -13.37 8.64 -9.43
N TYR A 74 -14.20 8.58 -8.38
CA TYR A 74 -14.60 7.31 -7.76
C TYR A 74 -15.35 6.41 -8.76
N LYS A 75 -16.28 6.94 -9.54
CA LYS A 75 -16.99 6.15 -10.55
C LYS A 75 -16.04 5.49 -11.55
N LYS A 76 -15.03 6.21 -12.03
CA LYS A 76 -14.00 5.66 -12.91
C LYS A 76 -13.18 4.56 -12.19
N LEU A 77 -12.78 4.80 -10.95
CA LEU A 77 -12.03 3.80 -10.16
C LEU A 77 -12.85 2.52 -9.97
N LEU A 78 -14.12 2.65 -9.59
CA LEU A 78 -15.02 1.51 -9.34
C LEU A 78 -15.28 0.68 -10.61
N ILE A 79 -15.39 1.32 -11.79
CA ILE A 79 -15.50 0.61 -13.07
C ILE A 79 -14.23 -0.25 -13.29
N ASN A 80 -13.06 0.30 -13.02
CA ASN A 80 -11.78 -0.41 -13.19
C ASN A 80 -11.53 -1.49 -12.13
N GLN A 81 -12.36 -1.56 -11.07
CA GLN A 81 -12.37 -2.67 -10.10
C GLN A 81 -13.23 -3.87 -10.55
N PHE A 82 -13.83 -3.80 -11.74
CA PHE A 82 -14.57 -4.93 -12.30
C PHE A 82 -13.70 -6.18 -12.36
N HIS A 83 -14.32 -7.34 -12.10
CA HIS A 83 -13.62 -8.61 -11.89
C HIS A 83 -12.77 -9.10 -13.07
N ASP A 84 -12.98 -8.59 -14.28
CA ASP A 84 -12.14 -8.89 -15.44
C ASP A 84 -11.12 -7.78 -15.75
N ILE A 85 -11.30 -6.57 -15.24
CA ILE A 85 -10.36 -5.45 -15.46
C ILE A 85 -9.21 -5.53 -14.47
N LEU A 86 -9.50 -5.40 -13.16
CA LEU A 86 -8.46 -5.39 -12.12
C LEU A 86 -7.60 -6.67 -12.07
N PRO A 87 -8.13 -7.88 -12.27
CA PRO A 87 -7.32 -9.10 -12.33
C PRO A 87 -6.38 -9.18 -13.54
N GLY A 88 -6.66 -8.44 -14.61
CA GLY A 88 -5.82 -8.40 -15.81
C GLY A 88 -6.20 -9.44 -16.86
N SER A 89 -7.38 -10.06 -16.78
CA SER A 89 -7.90 -11.06 -17.74
C SER A 89 -8.63 -10.45 -18.93
N HIS A 90 -8.56 -9.14 -19.08
CA HIS A 90 -9.16 -8.36 -20.15
C HIS A 90 -8.33 -8.36 -21.46
N ILE A 91 -8.93 -7.93 -22.57
CA ILE A 91 -8.23 -7.67 -23.83
C ILE A 91 -7.40 -6.37 -23.75
N HIS A 92 -6.43 -6.23 -24.66
CA HIS A 92 -5.47 -5.11 -24.60
C HIS A 92 -6.12 -3.70 -24.64
N PRO A 93 -7.14 -3.41 -25.46
CA PRO A 93 -7.79 -2.08 -25.44
C PRO A 93 -8.36 -1.70 -24.07
N VAL A 94 -8.90 -2.66 -23.31
CA VAL A 94 -9.41 -2.42 -21.96
C VAL A 94 -8.28 -2.01 -20.99
N TYR A 95 -7.09 -2.59 -21.17
CA TYR A 95 -5.91 -2.15 -20.42
C TYR A 95 -5.55 -0.68 -20.70
N GLU A 96 -5.55 -0.29 -21.97
CA GLU A 96 -5.22 1.10 -22.36
C GLU A 96 -6.25 2.08 -21.77
N ASP A 97 -7.54 1.76 -21.86
CA ASP A 97 -8.62 2.57 -21.31
C ASP A 97 -8.50 2.67 -19.77
N ALA A 98 -8.24 1.57 -19.09
CA ALA A 98 -8.05 1.55 -17.65
C ALA A 98 -6.85 2.41 -17.21
N MET A 99 -5.72 2.31 -17.91
CA MET A 99 -4.53 3.11 -17.61
C MET A 99 -4.77 4.60 -17.86
N LYS A 100 -5.55 4.96 -18.88
CA LYS A 100 -5.99 6.32 -19.12
C LYS A 100 -6.89 6.83 -18.00
N ASP A 101 -7.86 6.03 -17.57
CA ASP A 101 -8.73 6.38 -16.45
C ASP A 101 -7.95 6.59 -15.16
N TYR A 102 -6.99 5.71 -14.83
CA TYR A 102 -6.11 5.90 -13.68
C TYR A 102 -5.30 7.21 -13.77
N SER A 103 -4.79 7.56 -14.96
CA SER A 103 -4.09 8.83 -15.18
C SER A 103 -5.01 10.04 -14.98
N ASP A 104 -6.24 9.98 -15.46
CA ASP A 104 -7.23 11.06 -15.32
C ASP A 104 -7.63 11.24 -13.83
N ILE A 105 -7.87 10.13 -13.13
CA ILE A 105 -8.12 10.15 -11.68
C ILE A 105 -6.94 10.79 -10.94
N GLU A 106 -5.72 10.37 -11.26
CA GLU A 106 -4.52 10.89 -10.61
C GLU A 106 -4.37 12.40 -10.81
N LYS A 107 -4.56 12.90 -12.01
CA LYS A 107 -4.54 14.34 -12.30
C LYS A 107 -5.61 15.10 -11.50
N CYS A 108 -6.83 14.54 -11.43
CA CYS A 108 -7.92 15.14 -10.66
C CYS A 108 -7.56 15.24 -9.19
N VAL A 109 -7.14 14.12 -8.57
CA VAL A 109 -6.82 14.11 -7.13
C VAL A 109 -5.58 14.92 -6.79
N ASP A 110 -4.56 14.91 -7.65
CA ASP A 110 -3.36 15.73 -7.46
C ASP A 110 -3.68 17.23 -7.56
N GLY A 111 -4.62 17.62 -8.41
CA GLY A 111 -5.15 18.97 -8.47
C GLY A 111 -5.84 19.40 -7.17
N ILE A 112 -6.62 18.53 -6.56
CA ILE A 112 -7.31 18.77 -5.29
C ILE A 112 -6.32 18.77 -4.11
N ILE A 113 -5.45 17.78 -4.03
CA ILE A 113 -4.42 17.69 -2.98
C ILE A 113 -3.49 18.90 -3.06
N GLY A 114 -3.10 19.26 -4.27
CA GLY A 114 -2.22 20.40 -4.54
C GLY A 114 -0.79 20.18 -4.10
N THR A 115 0.02 21.22 -4.28
CA THR A 115 1.40 21.29 -3.80
C THR A 115 1.51 22.38 -2.75
N GLY A 116 2.18 22.12 -1.63
CA GLY A 116 2.29 23.11 -0.56
C GLY A 116 3.37 22.77 0.46
N THR A 117 3.54 23.66 1.42
CA THR A 117 4.49 23.51 2.53
C THR A 117 3.86 22.89 3.78
N LYS A 118 2.54 22.62 3.75
CA LYS A 118 1.83 21.97 4.85
C LYS A 118 1.68 20.47 4.55
N TYR A 119 1.91 19.67 5.56
CA TYR A 119 1.71 18.23 5.56
C TYR A 119 0.48 17.92 6.39
N PHE A 120 -0.41 17.12 5.84
CA PHE A 120 -1.64 16.70 6.49
C PHE A 120 -1.53 15.25 6.92
N ASN A 121 -1.98 14.97 8.13
CA ASN A 121 -2.22 13.62 8.59
C ASN A 121 -3.72 13.33 8.50
N THR A 122 -4.11 12.50 7.54
CA THR A 122 -5.49 12.08 7.31
C THR A 122 -5.88 10.84 8.14
N LEU A 123 -5.00 10.38 9.01
CA LEU A 123 -5.24 9.24 9.88
C LEU A 123 -5.73 9.68 11.26
N ASN A 124 -6.38 8.77 11.97
CA ASN A 124 -6.93 9.00 13.31
C ASN A 124 -5.93 8.77 14.45
N PHE A 125 -4.64 8.68 14.12
CA PHE A 125 -3.54 8.58 15.09
C PHE A 125 -2.37 9.46 14.64
N THR A 126 -1.49 9.81 15.58
CA THR A 126 -0.30 10.61 15.31
C THR A 126 0.62 9.87 14.34
N ARG A 127 1.07 10.56 13.29
CA ARG A 127 1.98 10.00 12.30
C ARG A 127 3.39 10.50 12.53
N ASP A 128 4.25 9.59 12.93
CA ASP A 128 5.68 9.80 13.19
C ASP A 128 6.59 8.99 12.25
N ALA A 129 6.01 8.49 11.15
CA ALA A 129 6.75 7.67 10.20
C ALA A 129 7.82 8.48 9.46
N LEU A 130 8.98 7.85 9.26
CA LEU A 130 10.08 8.42 8.47
C LEU A 130 9.61 8.75 7.05
N THR A 131 9.69 10.02 6.68
CA THR A 131 9.21 10.56 5.41
C THR A 131 10.35 11.22 4.64
N PHE A 132 10.49 10.88 3.36
CA PHE A 132 11.45 11.55 2.48
C PHE A 132 10.83 12.78 1.84
N VAL A 133 11.47 13.92 2.03
CA VAL A 133 11.06 15.21 1.44
C VAL A 133 12.06 15.61 0.38
N PRO A 134 11.66 15.70 -0.90
CA PRO A 134 12.52 16.18 -1.96
C PRO A 134 13.04 17.60 -1.66
N ASN A 135 14.35 17.80 -1.78
CA ASN A 135 15.01 19.09 -1.59
C ASN A 135 16.33 19.09 -2.35
N LYS A 136 16.54 20.05 -3.25
CA LYS A 136 17.78 20.17 -4.04
C LYS A 136 19.05 20.30 -3.17
N LYS A 137 18.93 20.83 -1.96
CA LYS A 137 20.00 20.95 -0.96
C LYS A 137 20.00 19.80 0.06
N GLY A 138 19.21 18.76 -0.15
CA GLY A 138 19.10 17.62 0.76
C GLY A 138 20.39 16.82 0.86
N THR A 139 20.56 16.16 1.99
CA THR A 139 21.76 15.36 2.31
C THR A 139 21.63 13.89 1.92
N SER A 140 20.42 13.45 1.58
CA SER A 140 20.12 12.05 1.21
C SER A 140 19.58 11.96 -0.21
N THR A 141 19.65 10.76 -0.79
CA THR A 141 19.07 10.47 -2.11
C THR A 141 18.12 9.28 -2.01
N ARG A 142 16.95 9.41 -2.64
CA ARG A 142 16.00 8.30 -2.80
C ARG A 142 15.59 8.23 -4.27
N TYR A 143 15.80 7.07 -4.91
CA TYR A 143 15.50 6.85 -6.33
C TYR A 143 16.05 7.96 -7.26
N GLY A 144 17.29 8.40 -7.00
CA GLY A 144 17.93 9.48 -7.78
C GLY A 144 17.48 10.91 -7.42
N VAL A 145 16.48 11.07 -6.57
CA VAL A 145 15.99 12.37 -6.11
C VAL A 145 16.68 12.77 -4.82
N ARG A 146 17.33 13.93 -4.82
CA ARG A 146 17.96 14.50 -3.61
C ARG A 146 16.90 15.05 -2.65
N GLY A 147 17.05 14.83 -1.35
CA GLY A 147 16.11 15.28 -0.32
C GLY A 147 16.59 15.04 1.09
N ASN A 148 15.70 15.19 2.03
CA ASN A 148 15.92 14.92 3.45
C ASN A 148 14.92 13.92 3.97
N TRP A 149 15.36 13.04 4.86
CA TRP A 149 14.48 12.21 5.67
C TRP A 149 14.08 12.97 6.93
N ILE A 150 12.81 12.98 7.24
CA ILE A 150 12.23 13.65 8.39
C ILE A 150 11.21 12.75 9.08
N ILE A 151 11.00 12.99 10.37
CA ILE A 151 9.87 12.45 11.12
C ILE A 151 8.91 13.62 11.39
N PRO A 152 7.73 13.67 10.74
CA PRO A 152 6.88 14.85 10.80
C PRO A 152 6.14 15.01 12.14
N ASN A 153 5.95 13.94 12.92
CA ASN A 153 5.19 13.90 14.18
C ASN A 153 3.90 14.74 14.11
N ILE A 154 3.04 14.42 13.13
CA ILE A 154 1.80 15.14 12.88
C ILE A 154 0.67 14.47 13.68
N PRO A 155 -0.01 15.20 14.59
CA PRO A 155 -1.15 14.66 15.31
C PRO A 155 -2.27 14.15 14.39
N ALA A 156 -3.16 13.31 14.94
CA ALA A 156 -4.31 12.78 14.21
C ALA A 156 -5.13 13.90 13.58
N LEU A 157 -5.60 13.68 12.35
CA LEU A 157 -6.53 14.57 11.61
C LEU A 157 -6.11 16.05 11.65
N SER A 158 -4.81 16.32 11.53
CA SER A 158 -4.25 17.65 11.64
C SER A 158 -3.24 17.97 10.54
N SER A 159 -2.74 19.18 10.53
CA SER A 159 -1.69 19.60 9.63
C SER A 159 -0.51 20.23 10.39
N SER A 160 0.67 20.11 9.84
CA SER A 160 1.86 20.77 10.34
C SER A 160 2.68 21.33 9.18
N SER A 161 3.30 22.49 9.41
CA SER A 161 4.39 22.94 8.54
C SER A 161 5.63 22.14 8.92
N LEU A 162 6.31 21.54 7.96
CA LEU A 162 7.55 20.85 8.24
C LEU A 162 8.58 21.86 8.75
N ARG A 163 8.80 21.85 10.03
CA ARG A 163 10.10 22.24 10.55
C ARG A 163 10.97 20.99 10.41
N ALA A 164 12.03 21.09 9.62
CA ALA A 164 13.01 20.03 9.50
C ALA A 164 13.55 19.72 10.90
N THR A 165 12.99 18.72 11.55
CA THR A 165 13.66 18.09 12.66
C THR A 165 14.84 17.36 12.03
N LYS A 166 16.06 17.77 12.37
CA LYS A 166 17.25 17.05 11.97
C LYS A 166 17.06 15.60 12.40
N PHE A 167 17.06 14.70 11.45
CA PHE A 167 17.18 13.29 11.73
C PHE A 167 18.57 13.10 12.39
N ASN A 168 18.60 12.95 13.69
CA ASN A 168 19.77 12.48 14.38
C ASN A 168 19.88 10.99 14.06
N GLY A 169 20.97 10.56 13.43
CA GLY A 169 21.17 9.24 12.80
C GLY A 169 21.01 7.99 13.65
N GLU A 170 20.31 8.08 14.78
CA GLU A 170 20.04 6.95 15.71
C GLU A 170 18.98 5.96 15.18
N TRP A 171 18.24 6.29 14.12
CA TRP A 171 17.17 5.44 13.59
C TRP A 171 17.66 4.33 12.66
N LEU A 172 18.85 4.46 12.13
CA LEU A 172 19.44 3.49 11.23
C LEU A 172 20.96 3.54 11.34
N ASN A 173 21.53 2.50 11.89
CA ASN A 173 22.97 2.28 11.87
C ASN A 173 23.26 1.13 10.88
N CYS A 174 24.06 1.40 9.85
CA CYS A 174 24.46 0.41 8.87
C CYS A 174 25.99 0.30 8.90
N ASN A 175 26.49 -0.90 9.17
CA ASN A 175 27.90 -1.22 9.10
C ASN A 175 28.08 -2.50 8.28
N GLY A 176 28.44 -2.35 7.01
CA GLY A 176 28.44 -3.46 6.06
C GLY A 176 27.05 -4.08 5.96
N ASN A 177 26.98 -5.39 6.16
CA ASN A 177 25.75 -6.16 6.12
C ASN A 177 24.92 -6.11 7.42
N ASN A 178 25.40 -5.40 8.45
CA ASN A 178 24.70 -5.25 9.71
C ASN A 178 23.84 -3.99 9.69
N ILE A 179 22.56 -4.15 9.98
CA ILE A 179 21.57 -3.07 10.03
C ILE A 179 20.98 -3.05 11.44
N GLU A 180 21.05 -1.92 12.11
CA GLU A 180 20.42 -1.72 13.40
C GLU A 180 19.48 -0.52 13.37
N THR A 181 18.27 -0.74 13.86
CA THR A 181 17.22 0.26 14.06
C THR A 181 16.81 0.28 15.52
N PRO A 182 15.98 1.23 15.98
CA PRO A 182 15.38 1.16 17.32
C PRO A 182 14.57 -0.11 17.59
N PHE A 183 14.09 -0.77 16.52
CA PHE A 183 13.16 -1.91 16.62
C PHE A 183 13.83 -3.25 16.34
N TYR A 184 14.79 -3.29 15.41
CA TYR A 184 15.35 -4.52 14.89
C TYR A 184 16.87 -4.46 14.77
N LYS A 185 17.50 -5.63 14.91
CA LYS A 185 18.84 -5.90 14.42
C LYS A 185 18.73 -6.90 13.28
N ALA A 186 19.32 -6.59 12.15
CA ALA A 186 19.33 -7.48 10.98
C ALA A 186 20.74 -7.67 10.47
N VAL A 187 21.02 -8.87 9.98
CA VAL A 187 22.25 -9.21 9.26
C VAL A 187 21.84 -9.72 7.89
N LEU A 188 22.43 -9.15 6.84
CA LEU A 188 22.22 -9.58 5.47
C LEU A 188 23.32 -10.53 5.03
N ASN A 189 22.98 -11.46 4.15
CA ASN A 189 23.94 -12.22 3.36
C ASN A 189 24.41 -11.37 2.16
N ASP A 190 25.51 -11.80 1.52
CA ASP A 190 26.07 -11.11 0.36
C ASP A 190 25.12 -11.11 -0.84
N ASP A 191 24.18 -12.06 -0.92
CA ASP A 191 23.13 -12.13 -1.94
C ASP A 191 21.89 -11.26 -1.62
N GLY A 192 21.93 -10.51 -0.51
CA GLY A 192 20.85 -9.64 -0.07
C GLY A 192 19.72 -10.35 0.69
N SER A 193 19.81 -11.66 0.88
CA SER A 193 18.90 -12.37 1.78
C SER A 193 19.19 -12.03 3.24
N ILE A 194 18.22 -12.30 4.14
CA ILE A 194 18.37 -11.99 5.55
C ILE A 194 18.91 -13.21 6.30
N ALA A 195 20.12 -13.09 6.85
CA ALA A 195 20.75 -14.13 7.65
C ALA A 195 20.23 -14.17 9.09
N SER A 196 19.92 -13.01 9.66
CA SER A 196 19.43 -12.89 11.03
C SER A 196 18.51 -11.67 11.15
N LEU A 197 17.41 -11.82 11.89
CA LEU A 197 16.50 -10.74 12.27
C LEU A 197 16.04 -10.89 13.71
N ILE A 198 16.36 -9.91 14.53
CA ILE A 198 16.01 -9.88 15.95
C ILE A 198 15.09 -8.70 16.21
N ASP A 199 13.95 -8.95 16.85
CA ASP A 199 13.07 -7.91 17.42
C ASP A 199 13.65 -7.47 18.76
N LYS A 200 14.07 -6.22 18.85
CA LYS A 200 14.71 -5.66 20.06
C LYS A 200 13.73 -5.47 21.24
N LYS A 201 12.44 -5.30 20.93
CA LYS A 201 11.40 -5.09 21.95
C LYS A 201 11.02 -6.39 22.64
N GLN A 202 10.99 -7.48 21.89
CA GLN A 202 10.59 -8.80 22.38
C GLN A 202 11.80 -9.68 22.71
N ASP A 203 13.01 -9.21 22.37
CA ASP A 203 14.26 -10.01 22.41
C ASP A 203 14.09 -11.35 21.71
N ARG A 204 13.41 -11.32 20.54
CA ARG A 204 13.03 -12.50 19.79
C ARG A 204 13.78 -12.60 18.47
N GLN A 205 14.42 -13.73 18.26
CA GLN A 205 14.97 -14.12 16.97
C GLN A 205 13.82 -14.54 16.03
N TRP A 206 13.63 -13.80 14.94
CA TRP A 206 12.64 -14.11 13.91
C TRP A 206 13.22 -14.92 12.77
N VAL A 207 14.49 -14.69 12.45
CA VAL A 207 15.20 -15.34 11.36
C VAL A 207 16.56 -15.77 11.85
N ASP A 208 16.87 -17.05 11.63
CA ASP A 208 18.18 -17.67 11.84
C ASP A 208 18.48 -18.56 10.63
N GLY A 209 19.21 -18.00 9.65
CA GLY A 209 19.51 -18.64 8.38
C GLY A 209 19.15 -17.81 7.16
N ASP A 210 18.77 -18.45 6.05
CA ASP A 210 18.46 -17.79 4.79
C ASP A 210 16.96 -17.46 4.68
N PHE A 211 16.59 -16.21 4.80
CA PHE A 211 15.22 -15.73 4.60
C PHE A 211 15.16 -14.73 3.44
N ASN A 212 14.07 -14.78 2.67
CA ASN A 212 13.85 -13.94 1.49
C ASN A 212 14.92 -14.12 0.40
N LYS A 213 15.38 -15.34 0.22
CA LYS A 213 16.33 -15.71 -0.83
C LYS A 213 15.60 -15.92 -2.14
N LEU A 214 15.98 -15.15 -3.15
CA LEU A 214 15.50 -15.37 -4.52
C LEU A 214 16.14 -16.65 -5.07
N LYS A 215 15.31 -17.57 -5.56
CA LYS A 215 15.74 -18.79 -6.24
C LYS A 215 15.67 -18.62 -7.74
#